data_c7d8885880367bfe184bcde32ad19af3
#
_entry.id   c7d8885880367bfe184bcde32ad19af3
#
_cell.length_a   1.000
_cell.length_b   1.000
_cell.length_c   1.000
_cell.angle_alpha   90.00
_cell.angle_beta   90.00
_cell.angle_gamma   90.00
#
_symmetry.space_group_name_H-M   'P 1'
#
loop_
_entity.id
_entity.type
_entity.pdbx_description
1 polymer ?
#
loop_
_entity_poly.entity_id
_entity_poly.type
_entity_poly.pdbx_seq_one_letter_code
_entity_poly.pdbx_strand_id
1 'polypeptide(L)'
;IGVIGMKSLGGDGQLVKNAGLTPQQCRGYALSQPISTLVCGIESMENLRQDLEFARQFAVMSESEQDGLRARVKPLAEDGRYEWFKSTQYYDSAYHRDQHGFPPIGHVSGKP
;
A
#
# COMPACT_ATOMS: atom_id res chain seq x y z
N ILE A 1 -2.12 -0.86 21.55
CA ILE A 1 -2.36 -1.75 20.39
C ILE A 1 -1.28 -1.48 19.35
N GLY A 2 -0.60 -2.53 18.89
CA GLY A 2 0.37 -2.43 17.80
C GLY A 2 -0.35 -2.30 16.45
N VAL A 3 0.19 -1.45 15.57
CA VAL A 3 -0.32 -1.26 14.21
C VAL A 3 0.64 -1.89 13.22
N ILE A 4 0.13 -2.71 12.33
CA ILE A 4 0.91 -3.34 11.26
C ILE A 4 0.62 -2.62 9.95
N GLY A 5 1.66 -2.01 9.35
CA GLY A 5 1.59 -1.45 8.01
C GLY A 5 1.78 -2.53 6.95
N MET A 6 1.09 -2.42 5.83
CA MET A 6 1.24 -3.34 4.70
C MET A 6 0.99 -2.63 3.37
N LYS A 7 1.39 -3.27 2.28
CA LYS A 7 1.21 -2.77 0.91
C LYS A 7 1.82 -1.38 0.66
N SER A 8 2.94 -1.08 1.30
CA SER A 8 3.63 0.21 1.18
C SER A 8 4.04 0.58 -0.25
N LEU A 9 4.14 -0.39 -1.15
CA LEU A 9 4.43 -0.19 -2.58
C LEU A 9 3.16 -0.14 -3.45
N GLY A 10 1.96 -0.06 -2.85
CA GLY A 10 0.69 0.01 -3.57
C GLY A 10 0.17 -1.35 -4.06
N GLY A 11 0.49 -2.45 -3.37
CA GLY A 11 0.27 -3.79 -3.93
C GLY A 11 1.15 -3.95 -5.19
N ASP A 12 1.28 -5.02 -5.81
CA ASP A 12 2.04 -5.27 -7.07
C ASP A 12 3.12 -4.25 -7.50
N GLY A 13 3.62 -3.42 -6.58
CA GLY A 13 4.61 -2.39 -6.84
C GLY A 13 4.12 -1.22 -7.71
N GLN A 14 2.84 -0.94 -7.75
CA GLN A 14 2.24 0.07 -8.63
C GLN A 14 2.77 1.48 -8.38
N LEU A 15 3.04 1.85 -7.13
CA LEU A 15 3.61 3.17 -6.80
C LEU A 15 5.02 3.35 -7.38
N VAL A 16 5.81 2.29 -7.38
CA VAL A 16 7.15 2.30 -7.98
C VAL A 16 7.06 2.35 -9.51
N LYS A 17 6.22 1.50 -10.10
CA LYS A 17 6.09 1.39 -11.56
C LYS A 17 5.50 2.64 -12.21
N ASN A 18 4.53 3.28 -11.58
CA ASN A 18 3.70 4.30 -12.21
C ASN A 18 3.83 5.70 -11.59
N ALA A 19 4.20 5.80 -10.31
CA ALA A 19 4.35 7.08 -9.63
C ALA A 19 5.80 7.56 -9.53
N GLY A 20 6.74 6.79 -10.05
CA GLY A 20 8.17 7.13 -10.05
C GLY A 20 8.75 7.22 -8.64
N LEU A 21 8.18 6.54 -7.67
CA LEU A 21 8.72 6.42 -6.31
C LEU A 21 9.72 5.27 -6.23
N THR A 22 10.70 5.40 -5.36
CA THR A 22 11.57 4.27 -5.04
C THR A 22 10.96 3.40 -3.93
N PRO A 23 11.30 2.10 -3.86
CA PRO A 23 10.91 1.26 -2.72
C PRO A 23 11.32 1.86 -1.38
N GLN A 24 12.49 2.47 -1.30
CA GLN A 24 13.00 3.12 -0.10
C GLN A 24 12.13 4.32 0.33
N GLN A 25 11.68 5.14 -0.63
CA GLN A 25 10.77 6.24 -0.34
C GLN A 25 9.43 5.74 0.18
N CYS A 26 8.86 4.72 -0.44
CA CYS A 26 7.59 4.13 -0.02
C CYS A 26 7.67 3.51 1.38
N ARG A 27 8.71 2.73 1.65
CA ARG A 27 8.94 2.09 2.94
C ARG A 27 9.29 3.11 4.03
N GLY A 28 10.14 4.08 3.69
CA GLY A 28 10.52 5.17 4.59
C GLY A 28 9.31 5.99 5.03
N TYR A 29 8.44 6.36 4.10
CA TYR A 29 7.19 7.03 4.41
C TYR A 29 6.30 6.20 5.32
N ALA A 30 6.10 4.92 5.00
CA ALA A 30 5.25 4.04 5.80
C ALA A 30 5.77 3.84 7.23
N LEU A 31 7.09 3.62 7.39
CA LEU A 31 7.73 3.46 8.70
C LEU A 31 7.84 4.78 9.49
N SER A 32 7.68 5.91 8.83
CA SER A 32 7.60 7.22 9.49
C SER A 32 6.22 7.53 10.07
N GLN A 33 5.22 6.69 9.78
CA GLN A 33 3.89 6.77 10.40
C GLN A 33 3.89 6.05 11.76
N PRO A 34 2.90 6.27 12.62
CA PRO A 34 2.81 5.63 13.94
C PRO A 34 2.41 4.15 13.81
N ILE A 35 3.25 3.36 13.18
CA ILE A 35 3.09 1.90 13.05
C ILE A 35 4.17 1.17 13.84
N SER A 36 3.87 -0.05 14.27
CA SER A 36 4.79 -0.89 15.04
C SER A 36 5.70 -1.72 14.15
N THR A 37 5.22 -2.12 12.99
CA THR A 37 5.97 -2.93 12.03
C THR A 37 5.42 -2.74 10.61
N LEU A 38 6.25 -3.03 9.62
CA LEU A 38 5.89 -2.96 8.19
C LEU A 38 6.12 -4.32 7.53
N VAL A 39 5.07 -4.85 6.93
CA VAL A 39 5.18 -6.06 6.12
C VAL A 39 5.72 -5.71 4.74
N CYS A 40 6.81 -6.35 4.33
CA CYS A 40 7.43 -6.20 3.03
C CYS A 40 7.34 -7.51 2.24
N GLY A 41 6.92 -7.42 0.97
CA GLY A 41 6.98 -8.55 0.04
C GLY A 41 8.43 -8.77 -0.40
N ILE A 42 8.87 -10.03 -0.40
CA ILE A 42 10.20 -10.44 -0.83
C ILE A 42 10.04 -11.52 -1.89
N GLU A 43 10.40 -11.20 -3.13
CA GLU A 43 10.27 -12.10 -4.28
C GLU A 43 11.63 -12.60 -4.80
N SER A 44 12.72 -12.00 -4.32
CA SER A 44 14.08 -12.34 -4.75
C SER A 44 15.09 -12.08 -3.64
N MET A 45 16.27 -12.69 -3.75
CA MET A 45 17.39 -12.41 -2.85
C MET A 45 17.85 -10.95 -2.94
N GLU A 46 17.69 -10.33 -4.09
CA GLU A 46 17.98 -8.90 -4.26
C GLU A 46 17.01 -8.04 -3.47
N ASN A 47 15.71 -8.34 -3.51
CA ASN A 47 14.71 -7.65 -2.67
C ASN A 47 15.05 -7.79 -1.17
N LEU A 48 15.44 -8.99 -0.74
CA LEU A 48 15.83 -9.22 0.66
C LEU A 48 17.03 -8.35 1.06
N ARG A 49 18.07 -8.28 0.22
CA ARG A 49 19.24 -7.45 0.49
C ARG A 49 18.88 -5.97 0.59
N GLN A 50 18.07 -5.47 -0.34
CA GLN A 50 17.58 -4.09 -0.34
C GLN A 50 16.79 -3.78 0.93
N ASP A 51 15.93 -4.70 1.37
CA ASP A 51 15.12 -4.51 2.57
C ASP A 51 15.96 -4.52 3.84
N LEU A 52 16.94 -5.42 3.94
CA LEU A 52 17.87 -5.46 5.07
C LEU A 52 18.77 -4.21 5.12
N GLU A 53 19.27 -3.77 3.98
CA GLU A 53 20.06 -2.54 3.88
C GLU A 53 19.24 -1.32 4.30
N PHE A 54 18.02 -1.21 3.76
CA PHE A 54 17.10 -0.15 4.13
C PHE A 54 16.80 -0.17 5.64
N ALA A 55 16.51 -1.34 6.22
CA ALA A 55 16.18 -1.46 7.64
C ALA A 55 17.34 -1.04 8.55
N ARG A 56 18.58 -1.32 8.16
CA ARG A 56 19.78 -0.92 8.91
C ARG A 56 20.04 0.56 8.90
N GLN A 57 19.65 1.25 7.82
CA GLN A 57 19.91 2.67 7.60
C GLN A 57 18.70 3.55 7.85
N PHE A 58 17.57 2.95 8.16
CA PHE A 58 16.30 3.67 8.32
C PHE A 58 16.41 4.77 9.38
N ALA A 59 16.00 5.95 9.00
CA ALA A 59 15.73 7.07 9.89
C ALA A 59 14.32 7.60 9.58
N VAL A 60 13.62 8.09 10.60
CA VAL A 60 12.30 8.69 10.42
C VAL A 60 12.42 9.91 9.51
N MET A 61 11.60 9.96 8.47
CA MET A 61 11.56 11.09 7.55
C MET A 61 11.04 12.34 8.26
N SER A 62 11.66 13.46 7.96
CA SER A 62 11.15 14.76 8.38
C SER A 62 9.76 15.04 7.80
N GLU A 63 9.01 15.90 8.46
CA GLU A 63 7.69 16.31 7.97
C GLU A 63 7.76 16.90 6.54
N SER A 64 8.78 17.71 6.28
CA SER A 64 9.03 18.29 4.95
C SER A 64 9.26 17.23 3.87
N GLU A 65 10.01 16.18 4.16
CA GLU A 65 10.21 15.06 3.22
C GLU A 65 8.92 14.30 2.97
N GLN A 66 8.15 14.04 4.02
CA GLN A 66 6.84 13.39 3.91
C GLN A 66 5.85 14.24 3.10
N ASP A 67 5.81 15.55 3.33
CA ASP A 67 4.97 16.48 2.57
C ASP A 67 5.36 16.54 1.10
N GLY A 68 6.65 16.53 0.82
CA GLY A 68 7.17 16.47 -0.55
C GLY A 68 6.72 15.22 -1.29
N LEU A 69 6.75 14.05 -0.63
CA LEU A 69 6.23 12.80 -1.20
C LEU A 69 4.72 12.85 -1.41
N ARG A 70 3.97 13.35 -0.43
CA ARG A 70 2.50 13.51 -0.54
C ARG A 70 2.11 14.41 -1.71
N ALA A 71 2.76 15.56 -1.84
CA ALA A 71 2.52 16.50 -2.93
C ALA A 71 2.81 15.89 -4.30
N ARG A 72 3.90 15.12 -4.41
CA ARG A 72 4.31 14.45 -5.65
C ARG A 72 3.31 13.40 -6.11
N VAL A 73 2.74 12.63 -5.19
CA VAL A 73 1.81 11.54 -5.54
C VAL A 73 0.35 11.97 -5.57
N LYS A 74 0.01 13.11 -4.99
CA LYS A 74 -1.38 13.58 -4.88
C LYS A 74 -2.18 13.51 -6.19
N PRO A 75 -1.67 13.98 -7.34
CA PRO A 75 -2.42 13.89 -8.61
C PRO A 75 -2.67 12.47 -9.09
N LEU A 76 -1.89 11.50 -8.61
CA LEU A 76 -1.94 10.10 -8.99
C LEU A 76 -2.75 9.24 -8.00
N ALA A 77 -3.04 9.80 -6.82
CA ALA A 77 -3.68 9.08 -5.73
C ALA A 77 -5.19 9.33 -5.62
N GLU A 78 -5.73 10.29 -6.37
CA GLU A 78 -7.11 10.78 -6.21
C GLU A 78 -8.19 9.71 -6.37
N ASP A 79 -7.97 8.74 -7.27
CA ASP A 79 -8.95 7.69 -7.57
C ASP A 79 -8.52 6.29 -7.11
N GLY A 80 -7.41 6.18 -6.38
CA GLY A 80 -6.90 4.90 -5.89
C GLY A 80 -6.37 3.95 -6.97
N ARG A 81 -6.13 4.44 -8.21
CA ARG A 81 -5.74 3.62 -9.36
C ARG A 81 -4.49 2.76 -9.15
N TYR A 82 -3.59 3.19 -8.28
CA TYR A 82 -2.33 2.48 -7.96
C TYR A 82 -2.37 1.76 -6.61
N GLU A 83 -3.52 1.79 -5.95
CA GLU A 83 -3.75 1.13 -4.68
C GLU A 83 -5.10 0.39 -4.73
N TRP A 84 -5.17 -0.61 -5.59
CA TRP A 84 -6.41 -1.34 -5.92
C TRP A 84 -7.11 -1.91 -4.70
N PHE A 85 -6.36 -2.21 -3.64
CA PHE A 85 -6.92 -2.67 -2.37
C PHE A 85 -7.76 -1.60 -1.65
N LYS A 86 -7.65 -0.32 -2.05
CA LYS A 86 -8.49 0.78 -1.57
C LYS A 86 -9.76 0.99 -2.41
N SER A 87 -9.83 0.36 -3.58
CA SER A 87 -10.97 0.41 -4.46
C SER A 87 -11.65 -0.95 -4.51
N THR A 88 -12.97 -0.98 -4.64
CA THR A 88 -13.75 -2.21 -4.75
C THR A 88 -13.66 -2.87 -6.13
N GLN A 89 -13.06 -2.19 -7.12
CA GLN A 89 -13.06 -2.64 -8.51
C GLN A 89 -12.34 -3.98 -8.73
N TYR A 90 -11.26 -4.25 -7.99
CA TYR A 90 -10.44 -5.45 -8.16
C TYR A 90 -10.55 -6.44 -7.00
N TYR A 91 -10.84 -5.95 -5.81
CA TYR A 91 -10.89 -6.76 -4.58
C TYR A 91 -12.31 -7.08 -4.12
N ASP A 92 -13.31 -6.61 -4.83
CA ASP A 92 -14.71 -6.92 -4.63
C ASP A 92 -15.26 -7.75 -5.81
N SER A 93 -14.56 -8.85 -6.13
CA SER A 93 -14.98 -9.77 -7.17
C SER A 93 -16.04 -10.76 -6.65
N ALA A 94 -16.78 -11.39 -7.57
CA ALA A 94 -17.74 -12.43 -7.24
C ALA A 94 -17.10 -13.56 -6.40
N TYR A 95 -15.87 -13.95 -6.73
CA TYR A 95 -15.12 -14.96 -6.00
C TYR A 95 -14.87 -14.56 -4.53
N HIS A 96 -14.36 -13.34 -4.29
CA HIS A 96 -14.09 -12.89 -2.92
C HIS A 96 -15.37 -12.71 -2.12
N ARG A 97 -16.44 -12.23 -2.76
CA ARG A 97 -17.75 -12.09 -2.11
C ARG A 97 -18.32 -13.44 -1.69
N ASP A 98 -18.24 -14.45 -2.54
CA ASP A 98 -18.69 -15.80 -2.24
C ASP A 98 -17.92 -16.41 -1.06
N GLN A 99 -16.59 -16.27 -1.06
CA GLN A 99 -15.76 -16.75 0.06
C GLN A 99 -16.14 -16.14 1.42
N HIS A 100 -16.65 -14.92 1.45
CA HIS A 100 -17.05 -14.21 2.66
C HIS A 100 -18.55 -14.23 2.91
N GLY A 101 -19.32 -14.94 2.10
CA GLY A 101 -20.77 -15.00 2.22
C GLY A 101 -21.48 -13.68 1.92
N PHE A 102 -20.86 -12.79 1.14
CA PHE A 102 -21.48 -11.55 0.70
C PHE A 102 -22.38 -11.78 -0.51
N PRO A 103 -23.47 -11.01 -0.65
CA PRO A 103 -24.31 -11.09 -1.82
C PRO A 103 -23.55 -10.68 -3.10
N PRO A 104 -23.95 -11.16 -4.28
CA PRO A 104 -23.35 -10.76 -5.55
C PRO A 104 -23.29 -9.25 -5.74
N ILE A 105 -22.33 -8.78 -6.57
CA ILE A 105 -22.21 -7.36 -6.93
C ILE A 105 -23.55 -6.89 -7.54
N GLY A 106 -24.03 -5.76 -7.08
CA GLY A 106 -25.30 -5.19 -7.55
C GLY A 106 -26.56 -5.78 -6.88
N HIS A 107 -26.39 -6.80 -6.05
CA HIS A 107 -27.50 -7.26 -5.23
C HIS A 107 -27.68 -6.32 -4.04
N VAL A 108 -28.57 -5.39 -4.15
CA VAL A 108 -29.05 -4.62 -3.01
C VAL A 108 -29.92 -5.59 -2.20
N SER A 109 -29.42 -6.05 -1.06
CA SER A 109 -30.23 -6.81 -0.11
C SER A 109 -31.52 -6.01 0.13
N GLY A 110 -32.64 -6.65 -0.19
CA GLY A 110 -33.92 -5.99 -0.34
C GLY A 110 -34.23 -5.04 0.79
N LYS A 111 -34.76 -3.89 0.41
CA LYS A 111 -35.61 -3.16 1.33
C LYS A 111 -36.77 -4.06 1.74
N PRO A 112 -37.13 -4.04 3.01
CA PRO A 112 -38.34 -4.68 3.46
C PRO A 112 -39.55 -4.13 2.72
#